data_d797a32789ed1544cf99c9258045161d
#
_entry.id   d797a32789ed1544cf99c9258045161d
#
_cell.length_a   1.000
_cell.length_b   1.000
_cell.length_c   1.000
_cell.angle_alpha   90.00
_cell.angle_beta   90.00
_cell.angle_gamma   90.00
#
_symmetry.space_group_name_H-M   'P 1'
#
loop_
_entity.id
_entity.type
_entity.pdbx_description
1 polymer ?
#
loop_
_entity_poly.entity_id
_entity_poly.type
_entity_poly.pdbx_seq_one_letter_code
_entity_poly.pdbx_strand_id
1 'polypeptide(L)'
;MGDVLLTTPLIRALRERHPDARITFVTKTAFASLVTDNPRIAEVIGYDPATPLKALADRIKAGQFTHLLDLHGSLRTRWLRLVVGGTWGSYPKHRVARALLIRTKRDRYSDRRPVAERYFDAARALDVVPSGQPLEFFVRREAMEEAQRFLRLRGLGADRPLIAVCPGAQHATKRWLLRHWQHLVTRLTTTGSDVVVLGGPADRQLGEDVAAAGAESAASAAGAFDFPGSAALLKLSRRAVSGDTGLMHLATAVQTPVVALFGPTVRQFGFYPYGGRATVLERDLPCRPCSAMGGPTCPLGHHRCLLDLGPDEVFDAIRRLPR
;
A
#
# COMPACT_ATOMS: atom_id res chain seq x y z
N MET A 1 -1.59 2.90 5.83
CA MET A 1 -2.11 1.80 5.01
C MET A 1 -0.98 0.88 4.54
N GLY A 2 -0.08 1.30 3.66
CA GLY A 2 1.01 0.45 3.16
C GLY A 2 1.84 -0.22 4.25
N ASP A 3 2.28 0.54 5.26
CA ASP A 3 3.05 0.00 6.38
C ASP A 3 2.33 -1.15 7.11
N VAL A 4 1.00 -1.11 7.23
CA VAL A 4 0.20 -2.19 7.84
C VAL A 4 0.22 -3.44 6.97
N LEU A 5 -0.03 -3.30 5.66
CA LEU A 5 0.00 -4.44 4.73
C LEU A 5 1.40 -5.09 4.66
N LEU A 6 2.46 -4.28 4.70
CA LEU A 6 3.84 -4.76 4.68
C LEU A 6 4.21 -5.59 5.93
N THR A 7 3.39 -5.59 7.00
CA THR A 7 3.61 -6.47 8.17
C THR A 7 3.07 -7.89 7.98
N THR A 8 2.20 -8.12 6.99
CA THR A 8 1.49 -9.39 6.84
C THR A 8 2.40 -10.61 6.62
N PRO A 9 3.55 -10.53 5.91
CA PRO A 9 4.50 -11.63 5.83
C PRO A 9 5.08 -12.03 7.20
N LEU A 10 5.38 -11.04 8.06
CA LEU A 10 5.86 -11.30 9.41
C LEU A 10 4.77 -11.97 10.28
N ILE A 11 3.53 -11.49 10.19
CA ILE A 11 2.39 -12.09 10.91
C ILE A 11 2.19 -13.54 10.51
N ARG A 12 2.28 -13.85 9.21
CA ARG A 12 2.23 -15.22 8.70
C ARG A 12 3.35 -16.08 9.29
N ALA A 13 4.59 -15.62 9.18
CA ALA A 13 5.75 -16.36 9.66
C ALA A 13 5.69 -16.61 11.19
N LEU A 14 5.21 -15.63 11.97
CA LEU A 14 4.99 -15.79 13.41
C LEU A 14 3.95 -16.86 13.69
N ARG A 15 2.82 -16.89 12.96
CA ARG A 15 1.79 -17.94 13.15
C ARG A 15 2.29 -19.32 12.73
N GLU A 16 3.05 -19.42 11.66
CA GLU A 16 3.61 -20.68 11.18
C GLU A 16 4.65 -21.25 12.16
N ARG A 17 5.51 -20.38 12.71
CA ARG A 17 6.56 -20.80 13.65
C ARG A 17 6.02 -21.05 15.06
N HIS A 18 5.01 -20.31 15.48
CA HIS A 18 4.38 -20.35 16.80
C HIS A 18 2.86 -20.50 16.66
N PRO A 19 2.36 -21.72 16.36
CA PRO A 19 0.93 -21.94 16.07
C PRO A 19 0.00 -21.56 17.24
N ASP A 20 0.45 -21.72 18.47
CA ASP A 20 -0.33 -21.44 19.68
C ASP A 20 -0.21 -19.99 20.18
N ALA A 21 0.63 -19.16 19.53
CA ALA A 21 0.81 -17.79 19.95
C ALA A 21 -0.45 -16.95 19.70
N ARG A 22 -0.89 -16.20 20.71
CA ARG A 22 -1.95 -15.21 20.56
C ARG A 22 -1.37 -13.91 20.00
N ILE A 23 -1.55 -13.66 18.73
CA ILE A 23 -1.06 -12.45 18.05
C ILE A 23 -2.10 -11.34 18.19
N THR A 24 -1.73 -10.23 18.85
CA THR A 24 -2.53 -9.01 18.95
C THR A 24 -1.89 -7.92 18.11
N PHE A 25 -2.64 -7.28 17.24
CA PHE A 25 -2.16 -6.23 16.35
C PHE A 25 -2.68 -4.85 16.78
N VAL A 26 -1.76 -3.90 17.02
CA VAL A 26 -2.10 -2.52 17.39
C VAL A 26 -1.94 -1.59 16.19
N THR A 27 -3.00 -0.90 15.79
CA THR A 27 -2.95 0.07 14.71
C THR A 27 -3.90 1.24 14.96
N LYS A 28 -3.83 2.29 14.13
CA LYS A 28 -4.86 3.33 14.18
C LYS A 28 -6.21 2.74 13.78
N THR A 29 -7.29 3.15 14.44
CA THR A 29 -8.67 2.70 14.14
C THR A 29 -9.00 2.80 12.66
N ALA A 30 -8.57 3.87 11.99
CA ALA A 30 -8.76 4.07 10.55
C ALA A 30 -8.10 3.01 9.64
N PHE A 31 -7.20 2.18 10.18
CA PHE A 31 -6.51 1.12 9.45
C PHE A 31 -6.79 -0.28 10.01
N ALA A 32 -7.66 -0.40 10.99
CA ALA A 32 -7.97 -1.68 11.62
C ALA A 32 -8.53 -2.70 10.62
N SER A 33 -9.41 -2.27 9.71
CA SER A 33 -10.01 -3.14 8.68
C SER A 33 -9.02 -3.74 7.69
N LEU A 34 -7.77 -3.28 7.67
CA LEU A 34 -6.71 -3.90 6.86
C LEU A 34 -6.25 -5.26 7.40
N VAL A 35 -6.51 -5.55 8.68
CA VAL A 35 -6.01 -6.75 9.37
C VAL A 35 -7.08 -7.47 10.20
N THR A 36 -8.27 -6.88 10.38
CA THR A 36 -9.33 -7.45 11.23
C THR A 36 -9.77 -8.84 10.77
N ASP A 37 -9.85 -9.06 9.45
CA ASP A 37 -10.27 -10.33 8.88
C ASP A 37 -9.11 -11.32 8.67
N ASN A 38 -7.90 -11.01 9.19
CA ASN A 38 -6.75 -11.91 9.07
C ASN A 38 -6.86 -13.04 10.12
N PRO A 39 -7.03 -14.31 9.70
CA PRO A 39 -7.24 -15.44 10.61
C PRO A 39 -6.02 -15.76 11.51
N ARG A 40 -4.86 -15.14 11.23
CA ARG A 40 -3.65 -15.29 12.03
C ARG A 40 -3.59 -14.33 13.21
N ILE A 41 -4.46 -13.33 13.25
CA ILE A 41 -4.53 -12.31 14.30
C ILE A 41 -5.70 -12.66 15.23
N ALA A 42 -5.43 -12.82 16.52
CA ALA A 42 -6.44 -13.12 17.52
C ALA A 42 -7.21 -11.85 17.95
N GLU A 43 -6.56 -10.69 17.94
CA GLU A 43 -7.15 -9.44 18.38
C GLU A 43 -6.53 -8.24 17.63
N VAL A 44 -7.38 -7.28 17.25
CA VAL A 44 -6.95 -5.99 16.70
C VAL A 44 -7.32 -4.87 17.67
N ILE A 45 -6.32 -4.16 18.17
CA ILE A 45 -6.51 -2.97 19.02
C ILE A 45 -6.46 -1.73 18.14
N GLY A 46 -7.62 -1.13 17.89
CA GLY A 46 -7.72 0.19 17.26
C GLY A 46 -7.30 1.29 18.23
N TYR A 47 -6.42 2.18 17.80
CA TYR A 47 -6.01 3.37 18.54
C TYR A 47 -6.46 4.63 17.81
N ASP A 48 -7.21 5.48 18.51
CA ASP A 48 -7.55 6.81 18.02
C ASP A 48 -6.48 7.82 18.49
N PRO A 49 -5.83 8.57 17.57
CA PRO A 49 -4.88 9.62 17.95
C PRO A 49 -5.44 10.73 18.84
N ALA A 50 -6.76 10.90 18.89
CA ALA A 50 -7.43 11.85 19.77
C ALA A 50 -7.51 11.36 21.23
N THR A 51 -7.35 10.03 21.48
CA THR A 51 -7.37 9.49 22.84
C THR A 51 -5.98 9.57 23.49
N PRO A 52 -5.92 9.72 24.84
CA PRO A 52 -4.65 9.72 25.55
C PRO A 52 -3.86 8.43 25.30
N LEU A 53 -2.59 8.56 24.95
CA LEU A 53 -1.70 7.43 24.70
C LEU A 53 -1.55 6.52 25.93
N LYS A 54 -1.79 7.05 27.13
CA LYS A 54 -1.81 6.31 28.41
C LYS A 54 -2.86 5.19 28.37
N ALA A 55 -4.06 5.43 27.84
CA ALA A 55 -5.09 4.41 27.74
C ALA A 55 -4.64 3.21 26.87
N LEU A 56 -3.92 3.47 25.78
CA LEU A 56 -3.31 2.40 24.98
C LEU A 56 -2.24 1.66 25.76
N ALA A 57 -1.37 2.38 26.52
CA ALA A 57 -0.34 1.76 27.33
C ALA A 57 -0.93 0.84 28.39
N ASP A 58 -2.00 1.29 29.09
CA ASP A 58 -2.69 0.52 30.13
C ASP A 58 -3.34 -0.76 29.53
N ARG A 59 -3.94 -0.64 28.33
CA ARG A 59 -4.50 -1.80 27.60
C ARG A 59 -3.40 -2.82 27.20
N ILE A 60 -2.25 -2.33 26.72
CA ILE A 60 -1.13 -3.21 26.39
C ILE A 60 -0.60 -3.92 27.65
N LYS A 61 -0.47 -3.22 28.78
CA LYS A 61 -0.04 -3.82 30.05
C LYS A 61 -1.01 -4.91 30.52
N ALA A 62 -2.32 -4.63 30.46
CA ALA A 62 -3.36 -5.57 30.84
C ALA A 62 -3.33 -6.86 30.01
N GLY A 63 -2.85 -6.79 28.77
CA GLY A 63 -2.73 -7.95 27.89
C GLY A 63 -1.60 -8.92 28.23
N GLN A 64 -0.71 -8.59 29.18
CA GLN A 64 0.40 -9.45 29.66
C GLN A 64 1.20 -10.12 28.53
N PHE A 65 1.54 -9.36 27.49
CA PHE A 65 2.27 -9.86 26.33
C PHE A 65 3.69 -10.27 26.69
N THR A 66 4.09 -11.47 26.26
CA THR A 66 5.46 -11.98 26.44
C THR A 66 6.46 -11.28 25.52
N HIS A 67 6.05 -10.88 24.32
CA HIS A 67 6.88 -10.21 23.34
C HIS A 67 6.12 -9.05 22.70
N LEU A 68 6.80 -7.93 22.54
CA LEU A 68 6.25 -6.71 21.95
C LEU A 68 7.13 -6.30 20.77
N LEU A 69 6.51 -6.08 19.59
CA LEU A 69 7.22 -5.74 18.35
C LEU A 69 6.89 -4.31 17.92
N ASP A 70 7.89 -3.41 17.90
CA ASP A 70 7.72 -2.05 17.40
C ASP A 70 8.08 -1.97 15.90
N LEU A 71 7.08 -2.12 15.04
CA LEU A 71 7.21 -1.99 13.59
C LEU A 71 7.00 -0.56 13.09
N HIS A 72 6.72 0.39 14.00
CA HIS A 72 6.51 1.79 13.62
C HIS A 72 7.70 2.69 13.94
N GLY A 73 8.41 2.48 15.05
CA GLY A 73 9.62 3.21 15.46
C GLY A 73 9.42 4.73 15.51
N SER A 74 8.29 5.22 16.00
CA SER A 74 7.96 6.64 16.17
C SER A 74 8.29 7.12 17.58
N LEU A 75 8.22 8.45 17.84
CA LEU A 75 8.34 8.98 19.20
C LEU A 75 7.25 8.41 20.10
N ARG A 76 6.04 8.22 19.57
CA ARG A 76 4.91 7.62 20.29
C ARG A 76 5.21 6.19 20.73
N THR A 77 5.74 5.35 19.85
CA THR A 77 6.09 3.97 20.19
C THR A 77 7.29 3.88 21.13
N ARG A 78 8.23 4.83 21.06
CA ARG A 78 9.32 4.95 22.06
C ARG A 78 8.78 5.23 23.44
N TRP A 79 7.81 6.15 23.56
CA TRP A 79 7.15 6.43 24.83
C TRP A 79 6.40 5.19 25.36
N LEU A 80 5.66 4.48 24.49
CA LEU A 80 4.99 3.23 24.86
C LEU A 80 5.98 2.20 25.40
N ARG A 81 7.14 2.05 24.78
CA ARG A 81 8.19 1.14 25.25
C ARG A 81 8.68 1.48 26.67
N LEU A 82 8.85 2.76 26.97
CA LEU A 82 9.24 3.21 28.31
C LEU A 82 8.16 2.96 29.36
N VAL A 83 6.91 3.27 29.02
CA VAL A 83 5.79 3.18 29.97
C VAL A 83 5.31 1.74 30.17
N VAL A 84 5.20 0.96 29.10
CA VAL A 84 4.74 -0.44 29.18
C VAL A 84 5.80 -1.34 29.77
N GLY A 85 7.09 -1.10 29.48
CA GLY A 85 8.17 -2.03 29.86
C GLY A 85 8.14 -3.33 29.05
N GLY A 86 8.82 -4.36 29.54
CA GLY A 86 8.84 -5.69 28.92
C GLY A 86 9.86 -5.81 27.77
N THR A 87 9.83 -6.95 27.09
CA THR A 87 10.76 -7.29 26.00
C THR A 87 10.26 -6.78 24.66
N TRP A 88 10.98 -5.81 24.09
CA TRP A 88 10.62 -5.17 22.81
C TRP A 88 11.63 -5.50 21.72
N GLY A 89 11.12 -6.03 20.61
CA GLY A 89 11.83 -6.07 19.36
C GLY A 89 11.56 -4.82 18.51
N SER A 90 12.56 -4.39 17.72
CA SER A 90 12.42 -3.29 16.77
C SER A 90 13.34 -3.49 15.57
N TYR A 91 13.07 -2.78 14.48
CA TYR A 91 13.87 -2.86 13.27
C TYR A 91 14.55 -1.51 12.94
N PRO A 92 15.69 -1.52 12.24
CA PRO A 92 16.39 -0.29 11.84
C PRO A 92 15.66 0.42 10.71
N LYS A 93 15.36 1.71 10.88
CA LYS A 93 14.67 2.54 9.86
C LYS A 93 15.60 3.20 8.85
N HIS A 94 16.91 3.08 9.01
CA HIS A 94 17.92 3.70 8.14
C HIS A 94 17.69 5.21 7.90
N ARG A 95 17.23 5.94 8.95
CA ARG A 95 16.86 7.37 8.83
C ARG A 95 18.01 8.24 8.35
N VAL A 96 19.22 7.99 8.83
CA VAL A 96 20.42 8.73 8.44
C VAL A 96 20.77 8.47 6.98
N ALA A 97 20.81 7.20 6.56
CA ALA A 97 21.07 6.85 5.16
C ALA A 97 20.01 7.46 4.21
N ARG A 98 18.74 7.46 4.64
CA ARG A 98 17.64 8.10 3.89
C ARG A 98 17.84 9.60 3.76
N ALA A 99 18.13 10.31 4.86
CA ALA A 99 18.38 11.74 4.86
C ALA A 99 19.57 12.10 3.98
N LEU A 100 20.65 11.33 4.09
CA LEU A 100 21.86 11.54 3.29
C LEU A 100 21.57 11.34 1.79
N LEU A 101 20.85 10.26 1.41
CA LEU A 101 20.48 10.00 0.02
C LEU A 101 19.60 11.14 -0.54
N ILE A 102 18.63 11.64 0.24
CA ILE A 102 17.78 12.76 -0.19
C ILE A 102 18.60 14.04 -0.41
N ARG A 103 19.53 14.37 0.50
CA ARG A 103 20.29 15.63 0.46
C ARG A 103 21.45 15.61 -0.53
N THR A 104 22.18 14.51 -0.58
CA THR A 104 23.47 14.44 -1.33
C THR A 104 23.39 13.56 -2.57
N LYS A 105 22.29 12.82 -2.77
CA LYS A 105 22.12 11.81 -3.83
C LYS A 105 23.14 10.65 -3.74
N ARG A 106 23.87 10.55 -2.64
CA ARG A 106 24.83 9.47 -2.38
C ARG A 106 24.15 8.35 -1.63
N ASP A 107 24.05 7.18 -2.27
CA ASP A 107 23.50 5.97 -1.67
C ASP A 107 24.49 5.41 -0.61
N ARG A 108 24.06 5.40 0.64
CA ARG A 108 24.77 4.83 1.80
C ARG A 108 23.94 3.75 2.50
N TYR A 109 22.95 3.18 1.80
CA TYR A 109 22.22 2.06 2.34
C TYR A 109 23.07 0.79 2.34
N SER A 110 23.30 0.24 3.53
CA SER A 110 23.92 -1.08 3.73
C SER A 110 22.91 -2.20 3.57
N ASP A 111 21.63 -1.95 3.88
CA ASP A 111 20.54 -2.91 3.79
C ASP A 111 19.57 -2.49 2.68
N ARG A 112 19.47 -3.32 1.64
CA ARG A 112 18.62 -3.10 0.46
C ARG A 112 17.34 -3.93 0.48
N ARG A 113 17.10 -4.69 1.56
CA ARG A 113 15.88 -5.48 1.71
C ARG A 113 14.64 -4.58 1.68
N PRO A 114 13.51 -5.08 1.13
CA PRO A 114 12.20 -4.43 1.28
C PRO A 114 11.82 -4.23 2.75
N VAL A 115 10.98 -3.23 3.04
CA VAL A 115 10.51 -2.96 4.40
C VAL A 115 9.80 -4.18 5.00
N ALA A 116 9.04 -4.93 4.20
CA ALA A 116 8.39 -6.17 4.64
C ALA A 116 9.38 -7.18 5.24
N GLU A 117 10.59 -7.30 4.68
CA GLU A 117 11.65 -8.17 5.21
C GLU A 117 12.39 -7.54 6.39
N ARG A 118 12.60 -6.21 6.39
CA ARG A 118 13.23 -5.51 7.52
C ARG A 118 12.42 -5.65 8.82
N TYR A 119 11.09 -5.83 8.72
CA TYR A 119 10.24 -6.04 9.89
C TYR A 119 10.61 -7.33 10.66
N PHE A 120 11.18 -8.33 10.01
CA PHE A 120 11.65 -9.55 10.68
C PHE A 120 12.79 -9.30 11.67
N ASP A 121 13.56 -8.22 11.50
CA ASP A 121 14.57 -7.83 12.50
C ASP A 121 13.97 -7.53 13.87
N ALA A 122 12.71 -7.07 13.93
CA ALA A 122 12.00 -6.87 15.19
C ALA A 122 11.62 -8.19 15.89
N ALA A 123 11.48 -9.27 15.14
CA ALA A 123 11.10 -10.59 15.65
C ALA A 123 12.29 -11.56 15.73
N ARG A 124 13.52 -11.07 15.67
CA ARG A 124 14.74 -11.91 15.67
C ARG A 124 14.80 -12.89 16.86
N ALA A 125 14.34 -12.44 18.03
CA ALA A 125 14.29 -13.28 19.24
C ALA A 125 13.23 -14.39 19.17
N LEU A 126 12.34 -14.36 18.18
CA LEU A 126 11.28 -15.36 17.97
C LEU A 126 11.63 -16.36 16.87
N ASP A 127 12.86 -16.35 16.39
CA ASP A 127 13.39 -17.29 15.40
C ASP A 127 12.50 -17.44 14.15
N VAL A 128 12.08 -16.28 13.59
CA VAL A 128 11.32 -16.20 12.33
C VAL A 128 12.15 -15.52 11.25
N VAL A 129 12.07 -16.06 10.05
CA VAL A 129 12.82 -15.58 8.89
C VAL A 129 11.90 -15.27 7.72
N PRO A 130 12.26 -14.32 6.83
CA PRO A 130 11.48 -14.06 5.63
C PRO A 130 11.42 -15.29 4.72
N SER A 131 10.21 -15.68 4.32
CA SER A 131 9.99 -16.78 3.38
C SER A 131 9.85 -16.34 1.91
N GLY A 132 9.93 -15.02 1.64
CA GLY A 132 9.68 -14.45 0.31
C GLY A 132 8.20 -14.46 -0.10
N GLN A 133 7.32 -14.97 0.75
CA GLN A 133 5.89 -15.03 0.48
C GLN A 133 5.27 -13.63 0.36
N PRO A 134 4.28 -13.44 -0.54
CA PRO A 134 3.69 -12.15 -0.81
C PRO A 134 2.92 -11.58 0.39
N LEU A 135 2.57 -10.29 0.27
CA LEU A 135 1.58 -9.67 1.15
C LEU A 135 0.27 -10.42 1.09
N GLU A 136 -0.54 -10.32 2.13
CA GLU A 136 -1.88 -10.91 2.16
C GLU A 136 -2.92 -9.94 2.70
N PHE A 137 -4.11 -10.03 2.13
CA PHE A 137 -5.32 -9.37 2.59
C PHE A 137 -6.49 -10.32 2.43
N PHE A 138 -7.28 -10.49 3.48
CA PHE A 138 -8.43 -11.38 3.49
C PHE A 138 -9.71 -10.59 3.18
N VAL A 139 -10.23 -10.78 1.98
CA VAL A 139 -11.46 -10.14 1.54
C VAL A 139 -12.64 -10.94 2.06
N ARG A 140 -13.45 -10.35 2.91
CA ARG A 140 -14.68 -10.97 3.41
C ARG A 140 -15.75 -11.05 2.33
N ARG A 141 -16.67 -12.02 2.50
CA ARG A 141 -17.71 -12.32 1.53
C ARG A 141 -18.60 -11.11 1.22
N GLU A 142 -19.01 -10.38 2.24
CA GLU A 142 -19.88 -9.21 2.11
C GLU A 142 -19.25 -8.11 1.24
N ALA A 143 -17.95 -7.84 1.44
CA ALA A 143 -17.22 -6.86 0.62
C ALA A 143 -17.11 -7.34 -0.85
N MET A 144 -16.96 -8.64 -1.07
CA MET A 144 -16.93 -9.22 -2.41
C MET A 144 -18.30 -9.09 -3.11
N GLU A 145 -19.38 -9.41 -2.42
CA GLU A 145 -20.76 -9.29 -2.93
C GLU A 145 -21.11 -7.84 -3.27
N GLU A 146 -20.69 -6.89 -2.41
CA GLU A 146 -20.91 -5.45 -2.62
C GLU A 146 -20.14 -4.96 -3.87
N ALA A 147 -18.86 -5.33 -3.99
CA ALA A 147 -18.03 -4.99 -5.15
C ALA A 147 -18.62 -5.57 -6.46
N GLN A 148 -19.05 -6.83 -6.45
CA GLN A 148 -19.70 -7.46 -7.59
C GLN A 148 -21.03 -6.78 -7.96
N ARG A 149 -21.83 -6.40 -6.96
CA ARG A 149 -23.07 -5.67 -7.17
C ARG A 149 -22.80 -4.30 -7.82
N PHE A 150 -21.79 -3.57 -7.33
CA PHE A 150 -21.36 -2.30 -7.91
C PHE A 150 -21.01 -2.46 -9.39
N LEU A 151 -20.18 -3.45 -9.74
CA LEU A 151 -19.75 -3.70 -11.12
C LEU A 151 -20.95 -4.07 -12.02
N ARG A 152 -21.84 -4.96 -11.55
CA ARG A 152 -23.06 -5.33 -12.32
C ARG A 152 -23.96 -4.13 -12.60
N LEU A 153 -24.19 -3.26 -11.60
CA LEU A 153 -25.02 -2.05 -11.78
C LEU A 153 -24.40 -1.04 -12.75
N ARG A 154 -23.10 -1.14 -13.04
CA ARG A 154 -22.38 -0.30 -13.99
C ARG A 154 -22.07 -1.00 -15.31
N GLY A 155 -22.50 -2.27 -15.48
CA GLY A 155 -22.23 -3.05 -16.68
C GLY A 155 -20.75 -3.37 -16.90
N LEU A 156 -19.93 -3.38 -15.83
CA LEU A 156 -18.48 -3.56 -15.94
C LEU A 156 -18.04 -4.98 -15.59
N GLY A 157 -17.03 -5.48 -16.32
CA GLY A 157 -16.33 -6.72 -16.01
C GLY A 157 -17.10 -8.02 -16.32
N ALA A 158 -18.23 -7.97 -17.02
CA ALA A 158 -18.98 -9.16 -17.42
C ALA A 158 -18.28 -9.88 -18.57
N ASP A 159 -18.10 -9.20 -19.69
CA ASP A 159 -17.55 -9.77 -20.94
C ASP A 159 -16.14 -9.27 -21.26
N ARG A 160 -15.73 -8.21 -20.60
CA ARG A 160 -14.46 -7.51 -20.83
C ARG A 160 -13.57 -7.59 -19.59
N PRO A 161 -12.23 -7.71 -19.75
CA PRO A 161 -11.33 -7.72 -18.62
C PRO A 161 -11.38 -6.38 -17.86
N LEU A 162 -11.59 -6.46 -16.56
CA LEU A 162 -11.60 -5.29 -15.68
C LEU A 162 -10.18 -4.88 -15.31
N ILE A 163 -9.87 -3.59 -15.45
CA ILE A 163 -8.62 -2.99 -15.02
C ILE A 163 -8.89 -1.97 -13.92
N ALA A 164 -8.21 -2.10 -12.78
CA ALA A 164 -8.29 -1.10 -11.73
C ALA A 164 -7.25 0.00 -11.94
N VAL A 165 -7.65 1.27 -11.83
CA VAL A 165 -6.74 2.42 -11.83
C VAL A 165 -6.87 3.20 -10.53
N CYS A 166 -5.73 3.56 -9.91
CA CYS A 166 -5.66 4.21 -8.61
C CYS A 166 -4.92 5.55 -8.73
N PRO A 167 -5.61 6.63 -9.17
CA PRO A 167 -4.96 7.90 -9.51
C PRO A 167 -4.59 8.74 -8.29
N GLY A 168 -5.24 8.51 -7.15
CA GLY A 168 -5.08 9.27 -5.92
C GLY A 168 -3.76 9.01 -5.20
N ALA A 169 -3.23 10.04 -4.54
CA ALA A 169 -2.14 9.93 -3.59
C ALA A 169 -2.22 11.07 -2.58
N GLN A 170 -1.76 10.82 -1.34
CA GLN A 170 -1.73 11.83 -0.28
C GLN A 170 -0.87 13.04 -0.65
N HIS A 171 0.27 12.80 -1.31
CA HIS A 171 1.21 13.84 -1.73
C HIS A 171 1.09 14.15 -3.22
N ALA A 172 0.94 15.42 -3.58
CA ALA A 172 0.77 15.83 -4.97
C ALA A 172 1.92 15.39 -5.89
N THR A 173 3.15 15.35 -5.36
CA THR A 173 4.32 14.88 -6.13
C THR A 173 4.30 13.38 -6.45
N LYS A 174 3.39 12.59 -5.86
CA LYS A 174 3.15 11.18 -6.21
C LYS A 174 1.97 10.98 -7.15
N ARG A 175 1.26 12.04 -7.51
CA ARG A 175 0.11 11.97 -8.43
C ARG A 175 0.61 12.05 -9.87
N TRP A 176 0.28 11.03 -10.64
CA TRP A 176 0.46 11.09 -12.08
C TRP A 176 -0.55 12.09 -12.66
N LEU A 177 -0.30 12.67 -13.83
CA LEU A 177 -1.10 13.77 -14.37
C LEU A 177 -2.50 13.30 -14.76
N LEU A 178 -3.52 14.13 -14.50
CA LEU A 178 -4.90 13.80 -14.87
C LEU A 178 -5.04 13.45 -16.36
N ARG A 179 -4.46 14.26 -17.25
CA ARG A 179 -4.49 13.99 -18.70
C ARG A 179 -3.86 12.65 -19.10
N HIS A 180 -2.85 12.19 -18.38
CA HIS A 180 -2.21 10.89 -18.62
C HIS A 180 -3.12 9.74 -18.17
N TRP A 181 -3.80 9.88 -17.02
CA TRP A 181 -4.81 8.93 -16.58
C TRP A 181 -5.97 8.84 -17.57
N GLN A 182 -6.48 9.97 -18.04
CA GLN A 182 -7.56 10.05 -19.02
C GLN A 182 -7.16 9.36 -20.34
N HIS A 183 -5.98 9.64 -20.86
CA HIS A 183 -5.45 8.97 -22.06
C HIS A 183 -5.33 7.46 -21.87
N LEU A 184 -4.79 7.03 -20.72
CA LEU A 184 -4.68 5.60 -20.40
C LEU A 184 -6.07 4.93 -20.36
N VAL A 185 -7.05 5.53 -19.69
CA VAL A 185 -8.42 5.01 -19.58
C VAL A 185 -9.06 4.92 -20.96
N THR A 186 -9.01 5.99 -21.78
CA THR A 186 -9.51 5.97 -23.16
C THR A 186 -8.88 4.80 -23.93
N ARG A 187 -7.56 4.63 -23.83
CA ARG A 187 -6.87 3.57 -24.57
C ARG A 187 -7.23 2.15 -24.08
N LEU A 188 -7.40 1.97 -22.77
CA LEU A 188 -7.86 0.70 -22.20
C LEU A 188 -9.27 0.35 -22.68
N THR A 189 -10.19 1.31 -22.65
CA THR A 189 -11.59 1.07 -23.03
C THR A 189 -11.76 0.85 -24.53
N THR A 190 -11.08 1.61 -25.39
CA THR A 190 -11.08 1.40 -26.84
C THR A 190 -10.45 0.09 -27.28
N THR A 191 -9.55 -0.48 -26.48
CA THR A 191 -8.93 -1.79 -26.75
C THR A 191 -9.64 -2.96 -26.09
N GLY A 192 -10.85 -2.77 -25.58
CA GLY A 192 -11.74 -3.82 -25.11
C GLY A 192 -11.59 -4.18 -23.62
N SER A 193 -11.12 -3.28 -22.77
CA SER A 193 -11.14 -3.46 -21.32
C SER A 193 -12.18 -2.57 -20.65
N ASP A 194 -12.71 -3.00 -19.52
CA ASP A 194 -13.45 -2.13 -18.61
C ASP A 194 -12.52 -1.57 -17.53
N VAL A 195 -12.86 -0.40 -16.99
CA VAL A 195 -12.03 0.30 -16.02
C VAL A 195 -12.83 0.63 -14.76
N VAL A 196 -12.28 0.28 -13.60
CA VAL A 196 -12.77 0.79 -12.30
C VAL A 196 -11.72 1.71 -11.69
N VAL A 197 -12.13 2.92 -11.33
CA VAL A 197 -11.26 3.91 -10.71
C VAL A 197 -11.40 3.84 -9.19
N LEU A 198 -10.29 3.60 -8.48
CA LEU A 198 -10.24 3.45 -7.03
C LEU A 198 -9.56 4.64 -6.37
N GLY A 199 -10.05 5.01 -5.20
CA GLY A 199 -9.50 6.10 -4.39
C GLY A 199 -10.23 6.26 -3.07
N GLY A 200 -9.67 7.08 -2.18
CA GLY A 200 -10.36 7.47 -0.95
C GLY A 200 -11.42 8.56 -1.18
N PRO A 201 -12.14 8.98 -0.11
CA PRO A 201 -13.13 10.06 -0.20
C PRO A 201 -12.59 11.38 -0.77
N ALA A 202 -11.33 11.70 -0.48
CA ALA A 202 -10.67 12.89 -1.02
C ALA A 202 -10.33 12.81 -2.52
N ASP A 203 -10.39 11.62 -3.10
CA ASP A 203 -10.09 11.38 -4.51
C ASP A 203 -11.36 11.28 -5.38
N ARG A 204 -12.57 11.55 -4.81
CA ARG A 204 -13.84 11.38 -5.52
C ARG A 204 -13.88 12.11 -6.84
N GLN A 205 -13.63 13.43 -6.84
CA GLN A 205 -13.65 14.25 -8.06
C GLN A 205 -12.61 13.77 -9.06
N LEU A 206 -11.38 13.51 -8.62
CA LEU A 206 -10.33 12.99 -9.48
C LEU A 206 -10.74 11.64 -10.11
N GLY A 207 -11.40 10.77 -9.32
CA GLY A 207 -11.92 9.51 -9.82
C GLY A 207 -12.98 9.66 -10.90
N GLU A 208 -13.90 10.59 -10.73
CA GLU A 208 -14.94 10.93 -11.71
C GLU A 208 -14.32 11.51 -12.99
N ASP A 209 -13.39 12.46 -12.87
CA ASP A 209 -12.68 13.06 -14.00
C ASP A 209 -11.88 12.04 -14.83
N VAL A 210 -11.31 11.04 -14.16
CA VAL A 210 -10.58 9.95 -14.82
C VAL A 210 -11.53 8.96 -15.47
N ALA A 211 -12.61 8.57 -14.79
CA ALA A 211 -13.60 7.62 -15.32
C ALA A 211 -14.35 8.18 -16.55
N ALA A 212 -14.63 9.48 -16.58
CA ALA A 212 -15.32 10.13 -17.71
C ALA A 212 -14.62 9.89 -19.05
N ALA A 213 -13.31 9.68 -19.07
CA ALA A 213 -12.55 9.38 -20.29
C ALA A 213 -12.83 8.00 -20.90
N GLY A 214 -13.50 7.10 -20.18
CA GLY A 214 -13.84 5.77 -20.66
C GLY A 214 -15.32 5.57 -20.97
N ALA A 215 -16.13 6.63 -20.90
CA ALA A 215 -17.59 6.61 -21.11
C ALA A 215 -18.25 5.47 -20.31
N GLU A 216 -19.10 4.65 -20.93
CA GLU A 216 -19.83 3.56 -20.29
C GLU A 216 -18.94 2.37 -19.85
N SER A 217 -17.71 2.29 -20.39
CA SER A 217 -16.74 1.23 -20.05
C SER A 217 -15.84 1.59 -18.87
N ALA A 218 -16.12 2.68 -18.15
CA ALA A 218 -15.39 3.08 -16.97
C ALA A 218 -16.32 3.64 -15.89
N ALA A 219 -16.04 3.34 -14.62
CA ALA A 219 -16.76 3.92 -13.50
C ALA A 219 -15.84 4.26 -12.34
N SER A 220 -16.17 5.33 -11.61
CA SER A 220 -15.49 5.70 -10.38
C SER A 220 -16.13 5.00 -9.18
N ALA A 221 -15.30 4.32 -8.40
CA ALA A 221 -15.57 3.80 -7.07
C ALA A 221 -14.83 4.59 -5.98
N ALA A 222 -14.19 5.71 -6.34
CA ALA A 222 -13.44 6.54 -5.41
C ALA A 222 -14.35 7.13 -4.33
N GLY A 223 -14.01 6.87 -3.07
CA GLY A 223 -14.80 7.29 -1.91
C GLY A 223 -16.14 6.55 -1.70
N ALA A 224 -16.43 5.53 -2.51
CA ALA A 224 -17.63 4.70 -2.36
C ALA A 224 -17.36 3.47 -1.48
N PHE A 225 -16.13 3.05 -1.35
CA PHE A 225 -15.72 1.84 -0.63
C PHE A 225 -14.67 2.12 0.44
N ASP A 226 -14.70 1.32 1.49
CA ASP A 226 -13.64 1.18 2.47
C ASP A 226 -12.47 0.31 1.92
N PHE A 227 -11.49 -0.05 2.78
CA PHE A 227 -10.38 -0.88 2.34
C PHE A 227 -10.79 -2.30 1.93
N PRO A 228 -11.67 -3.02 2.65
CA PRO A 228 -12.23 -4.31 2.22
C PRO A 228 -12.93 -4.25 0.86
N GLY A 229 -13.77 -3.26 0.62
CA GLY A 229 -14.47 -3.10 -0.65
C GLY A 229 -13.50 -2.73 -1.80
N SER A 230 -12.52 -1.86 -1.54
CA SER A 230 -11.46 -1.55 -2.51
C SER A 230 -10.60 -2.79 -2.82
N ALA A 231 -10.30 -3.62 -1.82
CA ALA A 231 -9.59 -4.88 -1.99
C ALA A 231 -10.39 -5.88 -2.82
N ALA A 232 -11.72 -5.94 -2.64
CA ALA A 232 -12.60 -6.78 -3.44
C ALA A 232 -12.59 -6.36 -4.92
N LEU A 233 -12.71 -5.05 -5.21
CA LEU A 233 -12.62 -4.52 -6.57
C LEU A 233 -11.25 -4.79 -7.21
N LEU A 234 -10.16 -4.63 -6.46
CA LEU A 234 -8.81 -5.01 -6.92
C LEU A 234 -8.75 -6.51 -7.24
N LYS A 235 -9.25 -7.37 -6.37
CA LYS A 235 -9.25 -8.83 -6.55
C LYS A 235 -10.08 -9.28 -7.75
N LEU A 236 -11.16 -8.58 -8.08
CA LEU A 236 -11.97 -8.81 -9.27
C LEU A 236 -11.32 -8.27 -10.56
N SER A 237 -10.33 -7.37 -10.40
CA SER A 237 -9.63 -6.79 -11.54
C SER A 237 -8.52 -7.72 -12.03
N ARG A 238 -8.37 -7.80 -13.36
CA ARG A 238 -7.34 -8.61 -14.00
C ARG A 238 -5.94 -8.06 -13.77
N ARG A 239 -5.83 -6.73 -13.68
CA ARG A 239 -4.61 -5.96 -13.43
C ARG A 239 -4.94 -4.64 -12.77
N ALA A 240 -3.95 -4.02 -12.15
CA ALA A 240 -4.08 -2.69 -11.57
C ALA A 240 -2.96 -1.75 -12.04
N VAL A 241 -3.24 -0.44 -12.03
CA VAL A 241 -2.24 0.62 -12.15
C VAL A 241 -2.35 1.55 -10.95
N SER A 242 -1.26 1.82 -10.29
CA SER A 242 -1.25 2.68 -9.11
C SER A 242 0.05 3.46 -9.00
N GLY A 243 0.01 4.65 -8.43
CA GLY A 243 1.21 5.30 -7.93
C GLY A 243 1.78 4.59 -6.70
N ASP A 244 2.90 5.11 -6.17
CA ASP A 244 3.49 4.70 -4.87
C ASP A 244 2.55 5.08 -3.72
N THR A 245 1.52 4.24 -3.49
CA THR A 245 0.44 4.47 -2.52
C THR A 245 0.04 3.18 -1.80
N GLY A 246 -0.86 3.32 -0.80
CA GLY A 246 -1.40 2.17 -0.10
C GLY A 246 -2.21 1.21 -0.99
N LEU A 247 -2.91 1.71 -2.02
CA LEU A 247 -3.66 0.87 -2.96
C LEU A 247 -2.76 -0.02 -3.81
N MET A 248 -1.54 0.42 -4.12
CA MET A 248 -0.52 -0.43 -4.75
C MET A 248 -0.20 -1.65 -3.89
N HIS A 249 0.04 -1.44 -2.59
CA HIS A 249 0.28 -2.54 -1.65
C HIS A 249 -0.96 -3.41 -1.45
N LEU A 250 -2.15 -2.82 -1.48
CA LEU A 250 -3.40 -3.58 -1.40
C LEU A 250 -3.59 -4.46 -2.62
N ALA A 251 -3.29 -3.98 -3.84
CA ALA A 251 -3.30 -4.78 -5.06
C ALA A 251 -2.35 -5.98 -4.94
N THR A 252 -1.12 -5.78 -4.46
CA THR A 252 -0.19 -6.90 -4.24
C THR A 252 -0.68 -7.85 -3.15
N ALA A 253 -1.36 -7.36 -2.11
CA ALA A 253 -1.87 -8.18 -1.02
C ALA A 253 -3.05 -9.08 -1.42
N VAL A 254 -3.85 -8.66 -2.40
CA VAL A 254 -4.91 -9.49 -3.00
C VAL A 254 -4.45 -10.21 -4.26
N GLN A 255 -3.14 -10.20 -4.56
CA GLN A 255 -2.50 -10.89 -5.68
C GLN A 255 -2.92 -10.39 -7.07
N THR A 256 -3.40 -9.16 -7.17
CA THR A 256 -3.68 -8.52 -8.45
C THR A 256 -2.38 -7.99 -9.05
N PRO A 257 -2.00 -8.39 -10.27
CA PRO A 257 -0.82 -7.88 -10.95
C PRO A 257 -0.88 -6.36 -11.11
N VAL A 258 0.21 -5.64 -10.77
CA VAL A 258 0.19 -4.18 -10.71
C VAL A 258 1.32 -3.51 -11.49
N VAL A 259 0.99 -2.49 -12.27
CA VAL A 259 1.95 -1.50 -12.77
C VAL A 259 2.03 -0.38 -11.75
N ALA A 260 3.21 -0.18 -11.17
CA ALA A 260 3.46 0.80 -10.11
C ALA A 260 4.27 1.99 -10.64
N LEU A 261 3.73 3.20 -10.50
CA LEU A 261 4.35 4.43 -10.98
C LEU A 261 5.12 5.12 -9.84
N PHE A 262 6.44 5.20 -9.95
CA PHE A 262 7.29 5.80 -8.93
C PHE A 262 7.88 7.13 -9.38
N GLY A 263 7.54 8.19 -8.65
CA GLY A 263 8.01 9.55 -8.87
C GLY A 263 9.15 9.96 -7.92
N PRO A 264 8.85 10.66 -6.79
CA PRO A 264 9.83 11.29 -5.92
C PRO A 264 10.62 10.33 -5.02
N THR A 265 10.19 9.10 -4.90
CA THR A 265 10.74 8.05 -4.03
C THR A 265 11.52 7.02 -4.83
N VAL A 266 12.35 6.21 -4.17
CA VAL A 266 13.27 5.27 -4.81
C VAL A 266 13.28 3.91 -4.12
N ARG A 267 13.77 2.89 -4.84
CA ARG A 267 13.82 1.49 -4.40
C ARG A 267 14.51 1.30 -3.04
N GLN A 268 15.56 2.08 -2.77
CA GLN A 268 16.33 2.00 -1.51
C GLN A 268 15.48 2.23 -0.25
N PHE A 269 14.36 2.92 -0.38
CA PHE A 269 13.43 3.10 0.74
C PHE A 269 12.72 1.81 1.13
N GLY A 270 12.62 0.84 0.22
CA GLY A 270 12.09 -0.49 0.47
C GLY A 270 10.57 -0.62 0.36
N PHE A 271 9.89 0.35 -0.30
CA PHE A 271 8.43 0.38 -0.45
C PHE A 271 7.93 -0.04 -1.84
N TYR A 272 8.78 -0.63 -2.66
CA TYR A 272 8.32 -1.19 -3.92
C TYR A 272 7.34 -2.35 -3.68
N PRO A 273 6.52 -2.73 -4.68
CA PRO A 273 5.63 -3.90 -4.58
C PRO A 273 6.40 -5.12 -4.10
N TYR A 274 5.85 -5.84 -3.11
CA TYR A 274 6.53 -6.97 -2.49
C TYR A 274 5.78 -8.29 -2.72
N GLY A 275 6.47 -9.30 -3.22
CA GLY A 275 5.98 -10.69 -3.30
C GLY A 275 4.84 -10.92 -4.31
N GLY A 276 4.49 -9.91 -5.12
CA GLY A 276 3.44 -9.99 -6.14
C GLY A 276 4.00 -9.82 -7.54
N ARG A 277 3.15 -10.05 -8.55
CA ARG A 277 3.45 -9.74 -9.94
C ARG A 277 3.36 -8.24 -10.15
N ALA A 278 4.49 -7.58 -10.32
CA ALA A 278 4.54 -6.13 -10.45
C ALA A 278 5.57 -5.67 -11.47
N THR A 279 5.24 -4.61 -12.20
CA THR A 279 6.18 -3.83 -13.00
C THR A 279 6.27 -2.44 -12.41
N VAL A 280 7.47 -1.99 -12.09
CA VAL A 280 7.71 -0.62 -11.62
C VAL A 280 8.18 0.22 -12.79
N LEU A 281 7.48 1.33 -13.02
CA LEU A 281 7.87 2.35 -13.98
C LEU A 281 8.34 3.59 -13.22
N GLU A 282 9.53 4.03 -13.54
CA GLU A 282 10.16 5.22 -12.95
C GLU A 282 11.13 5.85 -13.94
N ARG A 283 11.58 7.07 -13.66
CA ARG A 283 12.62 7.76 -14.43
C ARG A 283 13.88 7.90 -13.61
N ASP A 284 15.00 7.59 -14.20
CA ASP A 284 16.30 7.88 -13.59
C ASP A 284 16.60 9.37 -13.79
N LEU A 285 16.43 10.13 -12.70
CA LEU A 285 16.67 11.57 -12.67
C LEU A 285 17.57 11.92 -11.49
N PRO A 286 18.58 12.78 -11.69
CA PRO A 286 19.56 13.13 -10.64
C PRO A 286 18.93 13.82 -9.43
N CYS A 287 17.71 14.37 -9.57
CA CYS A 287 16.98 14.98 -8.46
C CYS A 287 16.30 13.94 -7.53
N ARG A 288 16.20 12.67 -7.93
CA ARG A 288 15.59 11.61 -7.13
C ARG A 288 16.58 10.96 -6.16
N PRO A 289 16.12 10.58 -4.95
CA PRO A 289 14.85 10.96 -4.33
C PRO A 289 14.87 12.43 -3.88
N CYS A 290 13.75 13.13 -4.02
CA CYS A 290 13.65 14.50 -3.55
C CYS A 290 12.96 14.64 -2.19
N SER A 291 12.32 13.57 -1.71
CA SER A 291 11.70 13.53 -0.37
C SER A 291 11.60 12.09 0.16
N ALA A 292 11.33 11.95 1.45
CA ALA A 292 11.14 10.64 2.09
C ALA A 292 9.79 9.97 1.72
N MET A 293 8.75 10.76 1.45
CA MET A 293 7.38 10.29 1.27
C MET A 293 6.60 11.00 0.16
N GLY A 294 7.19 11.98 -0.50
CA GLY A 294 6.51 12.93 -1.36
C GLY A 294 6.29 14.27 -0.66
N GLY A 295 5.72 15.24 -1.36
CA GLY A 295 5.43 16.59 -0.88
C GLY A 295 4.28 17.25 -1.64
N PRO A 296 3.90 18.47 -1.23
CA PRO A 296 2.84 19.22 -1.90
C PRO A 296 3.24 19.71 -3.29
N THR A 297 4.54 19.97 -3.51
CA THR A 297 5.07 20.48 -4.78
C THR A 297 6.41 19.83 -5.11
N CYS A 298 6.74 19.77 -6.40
CA CYS A 298 8.07 19.36 -6.86
C CYS A 298 9.10 20.44 -6.48
N PRO A 299 10.17 20.13 -5.73
CA PRO A 299 11.17 21.13 -5.33
C PRO A 299 11.84 21.87 -6.51
N LEU A 300 11.91 21.24 -7.69
CA LEU A 300 12.47 21.83 -8.91
C LEU A 300 11.39 22.29 -9.91
N GLY A 301 10.12 22.24 -9.55
CA GLY A 301 8.99 22.69 -10.36
C GLY A 301 8.65 21.83 -11.58
N HIS A 302 9.56 20.98 -12.07
CA HIS A 302 9.40 20.30 -13.37
C HIS A 302 8.59 19.01 -13.34
N HIS A 303 8.48 18.33 -12.20
CA HIS A 303 7.74 17.07 -11.97
C HIS A 303 8.01 15.95 -13.01
N ARG A 304 9.16 15.97 -13.69
CA ARG A 304 9.52 15.08 -14.80
C ARG A 304 9.52 13.61 -14.45
N CYS A 305 9.75 13.27 -13.16
CA CYS A 305 9.73 11.88 -12.68
C CYS A 305 8.39 11.17 -12.97
N LEU A 306 7.29 11.90 -13.04
CA LEU A 306 5.97 11.39 -13.46
C LEU A 306 5.49 11.98 -14.79
N LEU A 307 5.87 13.20 -15.13
CA LEU A 307 5.51 13.81 -16.40
C LEU A 307 6.06 13.02 -17.60
N ASP A 308 7.31 12.56 -17.51
CA ASP A 308 7.99 11.84 -18.59
C ASP A 308 7.55 10.36 -18.67
N LEU A 309 6.77 9.84 -17.71
CA LEU A 309 6.09 8.54 -17.82
C LEU A 309 4.86 8.69 -18.71
N GLY A 310 4.98 8.30 -19.98
CA GLY A 310 3.90 8.43 -20.95
C GLY A 310 2.79 7.37 -20.74
N PRO A 311 1.52 7.69 -21.06
CA PRO A 311 0.41 6.75 -20.94
C PRO A 311 0.55 5.50 -21.82
N ASP A 312 1.18 5.62 -22.97
CA ASP A 312 1.44 4.50 -23.88
C ASP A 312 2.40 3.48 -23.28
N GLU A 313 3.45 3.94 -22.62
CA GLU A 313 4.39 3.09 -21.90
C GLU A 313 3.70 2.33 -20.76
N VAL A 314 2.82 3.01 -20.02
CA VAL A 314 2.03 2.39 -18.93
C VAL A 314 1.06 1.36 -19.52
N PHE A 315 0.39 1.67 -20.62
CA PHE A 315 -0.49 0.74 -21.32
C PHE A 315 0.25 -0.51 -21.78
N ASP A 316 1.43 -0.37 -22.38
CA ASP A 316 2.25 -1.49 -22.82
C ASP A 316 2.75 -2.34 -21.63
N ALA A 317 3.10 -1.71 -20.52
CA ALA A 317 3.47 -2.41 -19.30
C ALA A 317 2.29 -3.24 -18.74
N ILE A 318 1.06 -2.70 -18.77
CA ILE A 318 -0.15 -3.45 -18.39
C ILE A 318 -0.31 -4.70 -19.27
N ARG A 319 -0.14 -4.58 -20.57
CA ARG A 319 -0.30 -5.71 -21.50
C ARG A 319 0.73 -6.82 -21.29
N ARG A 320 1.96 -6.45 -20.95
CA ARG A 320 3.07 -7.40 -20.71
C ARG A 320 3.00 -8.08 -19.36
N LEU A 321 2.25 -7.54 -18.36
CA LEU A 321 2.09 -8.19 -17.08
C LEU A 321 1.44 -9.57 -17.27
N PRO A 322 2.03 -10.65 -16.74
CA PRO A 322 1.43 -11.97 -16.78
C PRO A 322 0.09 -12.00 -16.05
N ARG A 323 -0.74 -13.00 -16.42
CA ARG A 323 -2.05 -13.23 -15.78
C ARG A 323 -1.88 -13.76 -14.37
#